data_4796f2831a00ab56b6e8b816fbe4e23d
#
_entry.id   4796f2831a00ab56b6e8b816fbe4e23d
#
_cell.length_a   1.000
_cell.length_b   1.000
_cell.length_c   1.000
_cell.angle_alpha   90.00
_cell.angle_beta   90.00
_cell.angle_gamma   90.00
#
_symmetry.space_group_name_H-M   'P 1'
#
loop_
_entity.id
_entity.type
_entity.pdbx_description
1 polymer ?
#
loop_
_entity_poly.entity_id
_entity_poly.type
_entity_poly.pdbx_seq_one_letter_code
_entity_poly.pdbx_strand_id
1 'polypeptide(L)'
;LLYDSKAVDLDVWVNWQSFIFREDVHQEAFTVGISSRVKYNDPASRFHFYTPVQGLVQHRGGEIDTIFNNSVQTLMNGAIGVGGVWNTGHRIFKNLNVELDATGYYQQAGEIWPFDSGYGLYARASADIYDFRVKTSYWTCEDFISMFGSPFFGAASMIDEGVTFDRPQMIYLGVEYSRQLAKGFSIGVDVDVFHHLSGDMNDADGVKQPMGSATSFTAGVYMRINPSFLIKKF
;
A
#
# COMPACT_ATOMS: atom_id res chain seq x y z
N LEU A 1 7.44 13.79 -8.47
CA LEU A 1 6.80 15.10 -8.40
C LEU A 1 5.89 15.15 -7.18
N LEU A 2 6.16 16.07 -6.28
CA LEU A 2 5.31 16.33 -5.11
C LEU A 2 4.59 17.67 -5.32
N TYR A 3 3.29 17.67 -5.11
CA TYR A 3 2.45 18.87 -5.12
C TYR A 3 1.50 18.81 -3.93
N ASP A 4 1.51 19.84 -3.11
CA ASP A 4 0.63 19.98 -1.94
C ASP A 4 -0.08 21.32 -2.01
N SER A 5 -1.39 21.29 -1.93
CA SER A 5 -2.26 22.47 -1.89
C SER A 5 -3.43 22.26 -0.92
N LYS A 6 -4.23 23.30 -0.76
CA LYS A 6 -5.45 23.20 0.06
C LYS A 6 -6.47 22.20 -0.50
N ALA A 7 -6.47 21.98 -1.82
CA ALA A 7 -7.46 21.15 -2.50
C ALA A 7 -6.93 19.75 -2.87
N VAL A 8 -5.63 19.62 -3.14
CA VAL A 8 -5.06 18.37 -3.66
C VAL A 8 -3.67 18.16 -3.09
N ASP A 9 -3.41 16.95 -2.57
CA ASP A 9 -2.08 16.40 -2.41
C ASP A 9 -1.84 15.44 -3.56
N LEU A 10 -0.68 15.50 -4.20
CA LEU A 10 -0.31 14.66 -5.33
C LEU A 10 1.16 14.28 -5.23
N ASP A 11 1.42 12.99 -5.31
CA ASP A 11 2.75 12.41 -5.49
C ASP A 11 2.76 11.55 -6.74
N VAL A 12 3.67 11.86 -7.68
CA VAL A 12 3.92 11.07 -8.87
C VAL A 12 5.40 10.73 -8.93
N TRP A 13 5.70 9.47 -9.11
CA TRP A 13 7.06 8.97 -9.15
C TRP A 13 7.25 7.91 -10.23
N VAL A 14 8.48 7.79 -10.68
CA VAL A 14 8.95 6.74 -11.57
C VAL A 14 10.15 6.08 -10.90
N ASN A 15 10.12 4.77 -10.83
CA ASN A 15 11.25 3.96 -10.38
C ASN A 15 11.74 3.12 -11.57
N TRP A 16 12.90 3.47 -12.07
CA TRP A 16 13.56 2.71 -13.12
C TRP A 16 14.37 1.61 -12.46
N GLN A 17 13.91 0.37 -12.54
CA GLN A 17 14.48 -0.76 -11.83
C GLN A 17 15.63 -1.41 -12.59
N SER A 18 15.55 -1.40 -13.93
CA SER A 18 16.55 -2.00 -14.81
C SER A 18 16.59 -1.23 -16.13
N PHE A 19 17.76 -0.67 -16.46
CA PHE A 19 18.03 -0.09 -17.75
C PHE A 19 18.64 -1.13 -18.68
N ILE A 20 18.37 -1.03 -19.97
CA ILE A 20 18.98 -1.87 -20.99
C ILE A 20 19.99 -1.07 -21.81
N PHE A 21 21.19 -1.62 -21.97
CA PHE A 21 22.18 -1.16 -22.91
C PHE A 21 22.31 -2.18 -24.07
N ARG A 22 22.95 -1.76 -25.14
CA ARG A 22 23.20 -2.65 -26.26
C ARG A 22 23.97 -3.89 -25.79
N GLU A 23 23.46 -5.09 -26.13
CA GLU A 23 24.03 -6.39 -25.75
C GLU A 23 23.71 -6.87 -24.32
N ASP A 24 22.89 -6.14 -23.54
CA ASP A 24 22.41 -6.64 -22.27
C ASP A 24 21.45 -7.82 -22.47
N VAL A 25 21.49 -8.77 -21.53
CA VAL A 25 20.69 -10.01 -21.56
C VAL A 25 19.45 -9.95 -20.66
N HIS A 26 19.18 -8.82 -20.03
CA HIS A 26 18.02 -8.61 -19.17
C HIS A 26 17.03 -7.62 -19.82
N GLN A 27 15.78 -7.68 -19.39
CA GLN A 27 14.74 -6.76 -19.84
C GLN A 27 14.78 -5.44 -19.07
N GLU A 28 14.44 -4.35 -19.76
CA GLU A 28 14.11 -3.09 -19.10
C GLU A 28 12.92 -3.27 -18.18
N ALA A 29 12.95 -2.65 -17.00
CA ALA A 29 11.85 -2.67 -16.05
C ALA A 29 11.71 -1.32 -15.37
N PHE A 30 10.48 -0.82 -15.31
CA PHE A 30 10.16 0.39 -14.58
C PHE A 30 8.78 0.28 -13.91
N THR A 31 8.60 1.10 -12.89
CA THR A 31 7.32 1.27 -12.20
C THR A 31 6.97 2.74 -12.13
N VAL A 32 5.75 3.05 -12.47
CA VAL A 32 5.16 4.38 -12.31
C VAL A 32 4.10 4.33 -11.25
N GLY A 33 4.15 5.26 -10.30
CA GLY A 33 3.15 5.40 -9.26
C GLY A 33 2.55 6.79 -9.18
N ILE A 34 1.28 6.85 -8.85
CA ILE A 34 0.55 8.06 -8.51
C ILE A 34 -0.18 7.85 -7.20
N SER A 35 -0.07 8.81 -6.29
CA SER A 35 -0.88 8.88 -5.07
C SER A 35 -1.43 10.29 -4.94
N SER A 36 -2.73 10.41 -4.78
CA SER A 36 -3.41 11.71 -4.67
C SER A 36 -4.47 11.66 -3.58
N ARG A 37 -4.70 12.81 -2.97
CA ARG A 37 -5.83 13.06 -2.07
C ARG A 37 -6.52 14.33 -2.48
N VAL A 38 -7.73 14.22 -2.99
CA VAL A 38 -8.60 15.36 -3.31
C VAL A 38 -9.36 15.75 -2.06
N LYS A 39 -9.10 16.95 -1.53
CA LYS A 39 -9.67 17.49 -0.29
C LYS A 39 -10.90 18.35 -0.64
N TYR A 40 -12.04 18.06 -0.02
CA TYR A 40 -13.29 18.78 -0.31
C TYR A 40 -13.48 20.03 0.55
N ASN A 41 -12.78 20.10 1.68
CA ASN A 41 -12.80 21.24 2.59
C ASN A 41 -11.46 21.37 3.33
N ASP A 42 -11.30 22.41 4.12
CA ASP A 42 -10.08 22.68 4.88
C ASP A 42 -9.74 21.51 5.82
N PRO A 43 -8.53 20.92 5.74
CA PRO A 43 -8.08 19.86 6.65
C PRO A 43 -8.12 20.22 8.14
N ALA A 44 -8.06 21.50 8.47
CA ALA A 44 -8.18 21.98 9.84
C ALA A 44 -9.64 22.06 10.35
N SER A 45 -10.63 21.85 9.46
CA SER A 45 -12.04 21.84 9.85
C SER A 45 -12.32 20.72 10.85
N ARG A 46 -13.36 20.90 11.68
CA ARG A 46 -13.81 19.88 12.63
C ARG A 46 -14.10 18.53 11.94
N PHE A 47 -14.70 18.58 10.76
CA PHE A 47 -14.88 17.43 9.86
C PHE A 47 -14.25 17.77 8.52
N HIS A 48 -13.34 16.92 8.10
CA HIS A 48 -12.65 17.02 6.82
C HIS A 48 -12.94 15.77 5.98
N PHE A 49 -13.29 15.98 4.70
CA PHE A 49 -13.60 14.90 3.77
C PHE A 49 -12.66 14.94 2.57
N TYR A 50 -12.32 13.76 2.05
CA TYR A 50 -11.42 13.63 0.92
C TYR A 50 -11.68 12.35 0.13
N THR A 51 -11.20 12.32 -1.12
CA THR A 51 -11.11 11.14 -1.96
C THR A 51 -9.64 10.80 -2.16
N PRO A 52 -9.14 9.64 -1.68
CA PRO A 52 -7.86 9.10 -2.09
C PRO A 52 -7.98 8.49 -3.48
N VAL A 53 -6.94 8.65 -4.29
CA VAL A 53 -6.78 8.00 -5.59
C VAL A 53 -5.35 7.52 -5.70
N GLN A 54 -5.17 6.25 -6.02
CA GLN A 54 -3.85 5.64 -6.18
C GLN A 54 -3.81 4.83 -7.48
N GLY A 55 -2.65 4.83 -8.12
CA GLY A 55 -2.39 4.02 -9.30
C GLY A 55 -0.94 3.57 -9.32
N LEU A 56 -0.71 2.37 -9.79
CA LEU A 56 0.60 1.77 -9.93
C LEU A 56 0.63 0.96 -11.21
N VAL A 57 1.65 1.18 -12.04
CA VAL A 57 1.90 0.41 -13.27
C VAL A 57 3.33 -0.08 -13.22
N GLN A 58 3.51 -1.38 -13.30
CA GLN A 58 4.80 -2.03 -13.48
C GLN A 58 4.87 -2.57 -14.90
N HIS A 59 5.96 -2.24 -15.58
CA HIS A 59 6.22 -2.68 -16.94
C HIS A 59 7.60 -3.30 -17.04
N ARG A 60 7.70 -4.39 -17.80
CA ARG A 60 8.95 -5.08 -18.13
C ARG A 60 8.93 -5.53 -19.58
N GLY A 61 10.02 -5.30 -20.30
CA GLY A 61 10.21 -5.72 -21.69
C GLY A 61 9.70 -4.71 -22.71
N GLY A 62 9.56 -5.14 -23.96
CA GLY A 62 9.05 -4.32 -25.06
C GLY A 62 10.11 -3.53 -25.84
N GLU A 63 11.37 -3.60 -25.43
CA GLU A 63 12.49 -3.01 -26.16
C GLU A 63 12.90 -3.89 -27.34
N ILE A 64 13.86 -3.40 -28.08
CA ILE A 64 14.55 -4.15 -29.14
C ILE A 64 15.47 -5.19 -28.50
N ASP A 65 14.87 -6.22 -27.89
CA ASP A 65 15.60 -7.40 -27.46
C ASP A 65 15.78 -8.33 -28.68
N THR A 66 17.00 -8.29 -29.25
CA THR A 66 17.37 -9.15 -30.38
C THR A 66 17.91 -10.52 -29.94
N ILE A 67 18.15 -10.72 -28.64
CA ILE A 67 18.83 -11.89 -28.10
C ILE A 67 17.83 -12.88 -27.48
N PHE A 68 16.81 -12.39 -26.79
CA PHE A 68 15.80 -13.19 -26.11
C PHE A 68 14.39 -12.76 -26.47
N ASN A 69 13.57 -13.68 -26.93
CA ASN A 69 12.16 -13.44 -27.21
C ASN A 69 11.35 -13.50 -25.90
N ASN A 70 11.66 -12.60 -24.97
CA ASN A 70 10.96 -12.49 -23.69
C ASN A 70 9.64 -11.74 -23.87
N SER A 71 8.58 -12.28 -23.27
CA SER A 71 7.26 -11.65 -23.32
C SER A 71 7.24 -10.32 -22.54
N VAL A 72 6.52 -9.35 -23.08
CA VAL A 72 6.21 -8.11 -22.36
C VAL A 72 5.32 -8.43 -21.15
N GLN A 73 5.60 -7.79 -20.04
CA GLN A 73 4.83 -7.92 -18.80
C GLN A 73 4.34 -6.53 -18.37
N THR A 74 3.04 -6.40 -18.16
CA THR A 74 2.44 -5.14 -17.69
C THR A 74 1.35 -5.43 -16.67
N LEU A 75 1.59 -4.99 -15.45
CA LEU A 75 0.71 -5.14 -14.30
C LEU A 75 0.24 -3.78 -13.81
N MET A 76 -1.00 -3.69 -13.38
CA MET A 76 -1.60 -2.46 -12.87
C MET A 76 -2.34 -2.72 -11.56
N ASN A 77 -2.15 -1.83 -10.58
CA ASN A 77 -3.03 -1.70 -9.42
C ASN A 77 -3.64 -0.30 -9.41
N GLY A 78 -4.86 -0.20 -8.95
CA GLY A 78 -5.55 1.06 -8.75
C GLY A 78 -6.38 1.03 -7.47
N ALA A 79 -6.58 2.20 -6.87
CA ALA A 79 -7.48 2.36 -5.74
C ALA A 79 -8.17 3.73 -5.80
N ILE A 80 -9.43 3.75 -5.44
CA ILE A 80 -10.21 4.97 -5.23
C ILE A 80 -11.12 4.79 -4.02
N GLY A 81 -11.28 5.83 -3.22
CA GLY A 81 -12.07 5.72 -2.01
C GLY A 81 -12.70 7.02 -1.54
N VAL A 82 -13.25 6.95 -0.35
CA VAL A 82 -13.77 8.08 0.40
C VAL A 82 -13.21 8.05 1.81
N GLY A 83 -12.80 9.20 2.30
CA GLY A 83 -12.25 9.33 3.64
C GLY A 83 -12.83 10.53 4.39
N GLY A 84 -12.81 10.42 5.71
CA GLY A 84 -13.23 11.49 6.60
C GLY A 84 -12.37 11.55 7.86
N VAL A 85 -12.04 12.75 8.27
CA VAL A 85 -11.32 13.02 9.51
C VAL A 85 -12.21 13.85 10.43
N TRP A 86 -12.37 13.40 11.65
CA TRP A 86 -12.95 14.16 12.72
C TRP A 86 -11.85 14.71 13.63
N ASN A 87 -11.58 16.00 13.54
CA ASN A 87 -10.71 16.74 14.44
C ASN A 87 -11.51 17.10 15.71
N THR A 88 -11.25 16.40 16.81
CA THR A 88 -12.08 16.54 18.02
C THR A 88 -11.85 17.85 18.75
N GLY A 89 -10.68 18.48 18.55
CA GLY A 89 -10.23 19.63 19.33
C GLY A 89 -9.85 19.27 20.77
N HIS A 90 -9.89 17.99 21.15
CA HIS A 90 -9.58 17.54 22.49
C HIS A 90 -8.10 17.21 22.64
N ARG A 91 -7.52 17.51 23.82
CA ARG A 91 -6.08 17.32 24.05
C ARG A 91 -5.66 15.83 24.04
N ILE A 92 -6.53 14.95 24.52
CA ILE A 92 -6.24 13.52 24.63
C ILE A 92 -6.55 12.80 23.33
N PHE A 93 -7.78 12.88 22.88
CA PHE A 93 -8.25 12.27 21.64
C PHE A 93 -8.26 13.34 20.55
N LYS A 94 -7.22 13.35 19.73
CA LYS A 94 -6.96 14.46 18.79
C LYS A 94 -7.80 14.36 17.52
N ASN A 95 -7.81 13.20 16.92
CA ASN A 95 -8.57 12.94 15.69
C ASN A 95 -8.99 11.47 15.56
N LEU A 96 -9.98 11.25 14.71
CA LEU A 96 -10.37 9.96 14.16
C LEU A 96 -10.41 10.09 12.64
N ASN A 97 -9.71 9.22 11.95
CA ASN A 97 -9.76 9.09 10.50
C ASN A 97 -10.42 7.75 10.13
N VAL A 98 -11.34 7.78 9.17
CA VAL A 98 -11.99 6.60 8.59
C VAL A 98 -11.91 6.71 7.09
N GLU A 99 -11.56 5.61 6.41
CA GLU A 99 -11.43 5.57 4.96
C GLU A 99 -11.90 4.22 4.43
N LEU A 100 -12.56 4.24 3.27
CA LEU A 100 -13.05 3.07 2.56
C LEU A 100 -12.61 3.18 1.10
N ASP A 101 -11.84 2.19 0.64
CA ASP A 101 -11.26 2.15 -0.69
C ASP A 101 -11.74 0.91 -1.46
N ALA A 102 -12.11 1.09 -2.72
CA ALA A 102 -12.20 0.04 -3.71
C ALA A 102 -10.87 -0.05 -4.46
N THR A 103 -10.35 -1.26 -4.62
CA THR A 103 -9.09 -1.52 -5.30
C THR A 103 -9.29 -2.42 -6.50
N GLY A 104 -8.42 -2.29 -7.50
CA GLY A 104 -8.42 -3.11 -8.70
C GLY A 104 -7.02 -3.56 -9.07
N TYR A 105 -6.95 -4.73 -9.67
CA TYR A 105 -5.77 -5.33 -10.28
C TYR A 105 -6.08 -5.70 -11.73
N TYR A 106 -5.10 -5.50 -12.60
CA TYR A 106 -5.18 -5.89 -14.00
C TYR A 106 -3.82 -6.29 -14.54
N GLN A 107 -3.74 -7.47 -15.16
CA GLN A 107 -2.59 -7.98 -15.90
C GLN A 107 -2.87 -7.78 -17.39
N GLN A 108 -2.27 -6.74 -17.98
CA GLN A 108 -2.47 -6.42 -19.40
C GLN A 108 -1.65 -7.32 -20.31
N ALA A 109 -0.44 -7.69 -19.89
CA ALA A 109 0.46 -8.51 -20.65
C ALA A 109 1.33 -9.38 -19.73
N GLY A 110 1.69 -10.55 -20.19
CA GLY A 110 2.44 -11.56 -19.45
C GLY A 110 1.52 -12.47 -18.65
N GLU A 111 1.88 -13.72 -18.52
CA GLU A 111 1.16 -14.71 -17.70
C GLU A 111 1.98 -14.96 -16.42
N ILE A 112 2.12 -13.93 -15.57
CA ILE A 112 2.96 -13.98 -14.35
C ILE A 112 2.14 -14.52 -13.18
N TRP A 113 0.89 -14.11 -13.10
CA TRP A 113 -0.01 -14.44 -12.02
C TRP A 113 -1.20 -15.26 -12.54
N PRO A 114 -1.83 -16.07 -11.69
CA PRO A 114 -2.95 -16.93 -12.10
C PRO A 114 -4.23 -16.16 -12.46
N PHE A 115 -4.26 -14.85 -12.25
CA PHE A 115 -5.43 -14.00 -12.48
C PHE A 115 -5.09 -12.88 -13.46
N ASP A 116 -5.97 -12.62 -14.43
CA ASP A 116 -5.84 -11.49 -15.36
C ASP A 116 -6.35 -10.18 -14.73
N SER A 117 -7.31 -10.27 -13.84
CA SER A 117 -7.89 -9.13 -13.14
C SER A 117 -8.48 -9.53 -11.80
N GLY A 118 -8.57 -8.57 -10.90
CA GLY A 118 -9.14 -8.78 -9.58
C GLY A 118 -9.52 -7.47 -8.91
N TYR A 119 -10.25 -7.57 -7.82
CA TYR A 119 -10.69 -6.41 -7.06
C TYR A 119 -10.64 -6.68 -5.56
N GLY A 120 -10.69 -5.60 -4.77
CA GLY A 120 -10.71 -5.69 -3.31
C GLY A 120 -11.39 -4.50 -2.67
N LEU A 121 -11.71 -4.69 -1.41
CA LEU A 121 -12.26 -3.67 -0.53
C LEU A 121 -11.33 -3.49 0.68
N TYR A 122 -10.93 -2.25 0.95
CA TYR A 122 -10.07 -1.90 2.07
C TYR A 122 -10.76 -0.84 2.94
N ALA A 123 -11.20 -1.24 4.12
CA ALA A 123 -11.74 -0.33 5.12
C ALA A 123 -10.70 -0.11 6.21
N ARG A 124 -10.40 1.13 6.55
CA ARG A 124 -9.42 1.47 7.57
C ARG A 124 -9.88 2.59 8.48
N ALA A 125 -9.46 2.53 9.73
CA ALA A 125 -9.65 3.60 10.70
C ALA A 125 -8.37 3.82 11.50
N SER A 126 -8.13 5.06 11.92
CA SER A 126 -7.04 5.39 12.84
C SER A 126 -7.43 6.52 13.77
N ALA A 127 -6.88 6.50 14.99
CA ALA A 127 -7.12 7.52 16.00
C ALA A 127 -5.80 7.94 16.63
N ASP A 128 -5.61 9.25 16.80
CA ASP A 128 -4.48 9.82 17.55
C ASP A 128 -4.93 10.12 18.99
N ILE A 129 -4.34 9.39 19.95
CA ILE A 129 -4.66 9.46 21.38
C ILE A 129 -3.36 9.76 22.16
N TYR A 130 -3.19 10.94 22.72
CA TYR A 130 -1.92 11.42 23.26
C TYR A 130 -0.78 11.33 22.24
N ASP A 131 0.24 10.52 22.54
CA ASP A 131 1.40 10.25 21.69
C ASP A 131 1.28 8.89 20.98
N PHE A 132 0.10 8.25 21.07
CA PHE A 132 -0.20 6.99 20.42
C PHE A 132 -1.06 7.24 19.17
N ARG A 133 -0.78 6.45 18.13
CA ARG A 133 -1.67 6.26 16.99
C ARG A 133 -2.13 4.81 16.96
N VAL A 134 -3.43 4.62 17.08
CA VAL A 134 -4.05 3.30 16.92
C VAL A 134 -4.62 3.20 15.51
N LYS A 135 -4.35 2.10 14.83
CA LYS A 135 -4.78 1.82 13.46
C LYS A 135 -5.53 0.50 13.43
N THR A 136 -6.57 0.40 12.65
CA THR A 136 -7.22 -0.87 12.35
C THR A 136 -7.68 -0.87 10.91
N SER A 137 -7.71 -2.05 10.29
CA SER A 137 -8.29 -2.20 8.97
C SER A 137 -8.89 -3.58 8.76
N TYR A 138 -9.80 -3.64 7.80
CA TYR A 138 -10.34 -4.87 7.24
C TYR A 138 -10.06 -4.88 5.75
N TRP A 139 -9.57 -6.00 5.25
CA TRP A 139 -9.29 -6.25 3.85
C TRP A 139 -10.01 -7.51 3.38
N THR A 140 -10.55 -7.46 2.17
CA THR A 140 -11.01 -8.64 1.43
C THR A 140 -10.83 -8.40 -0.07
N CYS A 141 -10.56 -9.45 -0.81
CA CYS A 141 -10.40 -9.35 -2.26
C CYS A 141 -10.85 -10.63 -2.98
N GLU A 142 -10.97 -10.52 -4.29
CA GLU A 142 -11.18 -11.63 -5.22
C GLU A 142 -10.18 -11.47 -6.36
N ASP A 143 -9.36 -12.48 -6.59
CA ASP A 143 -8.35 -12.55 -7.65
C ASP A 143 -7.37 -11.36 -7.70
N PHE A 144 -7.24 -10.63 -6.61
CA PHE A 144 -6.41 -9.43 -6.53
C PHE A 144 -4.96 -9.76 -6.22
N ILE A 145 -4.05 -9.15 -6.98
CA ILE A 145 -2.59 -9.23 -6.73
C ILE A 145 -2.09 -7.84 -6.32
N SER A 146 -1.47 -7.78 -5.14
CA SER A 146 -0.82 -6.57 -4.64
C SER A 146 0.63 -6.54 -5.09
N MET A 147 0.98 -5.71 -6.08
CA MET A 147 2.30 -5.70 -6.71
C MET A 147 3.43 -5.25 -5.78
N PHE A 148 3.19 -4.22 -4.98
CA PHE A 148 4.17 -3.65 -4.03
C PHE A 148 3.63 -3.52 -2.61
N GLY A 149 2.51 -4.14 -2.33
CA GLY A 149 1.94 -4.17 -1.00
C GLY A 149 2.54 -5.26 -0.12
N SER A 150 2.05 -5.34 1.10
CA SER A 150 2.29 -6.48 1.96
C SER A 150 1.76 -7.76 1.29
N PRO A 151 2.45 -8.91 1.38
CA PRO A 151 1.97 -10.19 0.87
C PRO A 151 0.62 -10.62 1.47
N PHE A 152 0.22 -10.00 2.58
CA PHE A 152 -1.09 -10.21 3.20
C PHE A 152 -2.29 -9.66 2.39
N PHE A 153 -2.06 -8.86 1.38
CA PHE A 153 -3.11 -8.21 0.57
C PHE A 153 -3.34 -8.85 -0.80
N GLY A 154 -2.97 -10.12 -0.98
CA GLY A 154 -3.13 -10.80 -2.27
C GLY A 154 -3.99 -12.06 -2.18
N ALA A 155 -4.57 -12.47 -3.33
CA ALA A 155 -5.29 -13.73 -3.49
C ALA A 155 -4.40 -14.89 -4.00
N ALA A 156 -3.08 -14.67 -4.14
CA ALA A 156 -2.11 -15.69 -4.50
C ALA A 156 -0.97 -15.72 -3.48
N SER A 157 -0.44 -16.93 -3.25
CA SER A 157 0.74 -17.09 -2.40
C SER A 157 1.97 -16.49 -3.09
N MET A 158 2.79 -15.77 -2.31
CA MET A 158 4.09 -15.26 -2.75
C MET A 158 5.23 -16.25 -2.46
N ILE A 159 4.92 -17.36 -1.78
CA ILE A 159 5.90 -18.35 -1.32
C ILE A 159 5.68 -19.67 -2.05
N ASP A 160 4.44 -20.11 -2.12
CA ASP A 160 4.06 -21.40 -2.71
C ASP A 160 3.47 -21.15 -4.10
N GLU A 161 4.22 -21.49 -5.15
CA GLU A 161 3.81 -21.28 -6.53
C GLU A 161 2.53 -22.07 -6.84
N GLY A 162 1.59 -21.42 -7.53
CA GLY A 162 0.30 -21.99 -7.93
C GLY A 162 -0.77 -22.00 -6.84
N VAL A 163 -0.44 -21.70 -5.58
CA VAL A 163 -1.44 -21.62 -4.48
C VAL A 163 -2.19 -20.31 -4.53
N THR A 164 -3.52 -20.40 -4.52
CA THR A 164 -4.43 -19.23 -4.52
C THR A 164 -5.42 -19.30 -3.36
N PHE A 165 -5.95 -18.13 -2.98
CA PHE A 165 -6.90 -17.99 -1.87
C PHE A 165 -8.26 -17.51 -2.40
N ASP A 166 -9.33 -18.22 -2.03
CA ASP A 166 -10.69 -17.87 -2.38
C ASP A 166 -11.21 -16.80 -1.40
N ARG A 167 -11.34 -15.56 -1.87
CA ARG A 167 -11.80 -14.40 -1.09
C ARG A 167 -11.11 -14.24 0.26
N PRO A 168 -9.78 -14.13 0.30
CA PRO A 168 -9.07 -13.97 1.56
C PRO A 168 -9.56 -12.71 2.30
N GLN A 169 -9.63 -12.85 3.63
CA GLN A 169 -10.05 -11.78 4.53
C GLN A 169 -8.99 -11.58 5.62
N MET A 170 -8.71 -10.33 5.94
CA MET A 170 -7.72 -9.98 6.95
C MET A 170 -8.20 -8.83 7.82
N ILE A 171 -7.92 -8.93 9.10
CA ILE A 171 -8.05 -7.84 10.08
C ILE A 171 -6.64 -7.41 10.49
N TYR A 172 -6.39 -6.12 10.47
CA TYR A 172 -5.15 -5.52 10.95
C TYR A 172 -5.42 -4.65 12.16
N LEU A 173 -4.51 -4.72 13.13
CA LEU A 173 -4.44 -3.81 14.28
C LEU A 173 -3.00 -3.32 14.44
N GLY A 174 -2.80 -2.01 14.46
CA GLY A 174 -1.51 -1.38 14.68
C GLY A 174 -1.55 -0.37 15.82
N VAL A 175 -0.48 -0.32 16.59
CA VAL A 175 -0.26 0.70 17.63
C VAL A 175 1.11 1.28 17.44
N GLU A 176 1.17 2.59 17.24
CA GLU A 176 2.40 3.35 17.11
C GLU A 176 2.51 4.35 18.27
N TYR A 177 3.65 4.37 18.92
CA TYR A 177 4.04 5.42 19.88
C TYR A 177 5.19 6.21 19.29
N SER A 178 5.11 7.54 19.29
CA SER A 178 6.18 8.40 18.80
C SER A 178 6.33 9.62 19.71
N ARG A 179 7.55 9.87 20.14
CA ARG A 179 7.87 11.02 21.00
C ARG A 179 9.04 11.81 20.46
N GLN A 180 8.83 13.11 20.33
CA GLN A 180 9.90 14.04 20.02
C GLN A 180 10.73 14.34 21.28
N LEU A 181 12.01 13.99 21.25
CA LEU A 181 12.96 14.20 22.37
C LEU A 181 13.68 15.54 22.24
N ALA A 182 13.97 15.96 21.00
CA ALA A 182 14.61 17.24 20.69
C ALA A 182 14.14 17.72 19.31
N LYS A 183 14.46 18.95 18.93
CA LYS A 183 14.14 19.48 17.60
C LYS A 183 14.82 18.61 16.52
N GLY A 184 14.02 18.01 15.65
CA GLY A 184 14.50 17.12 14.60
C GLY A 184 14.95 15.73 15.09
N PHE A 185 14.65 15.36 16.34
CA PHE A 185 14.99 14.05 16.88
C PHE A 185 13.78 13.43 17.60
N SER A 186 13.33 12.31 17.12
CA SER A 186 12.25 11.53 17.74
C SER A 186 12.57 10.04 17.78
N ILE A 187 11.99 9.36 18.75
CA ILE A 187 11.99 7.91 18.85
C ILE A 187 10.57 7.40 18.78
N GLY A 188 10.39 6.19 18.32
CA GLY A 188 9.09 5.55 18.29
C GLY A 188 9.19 4.04 18.39
N VAL A 189 8.04 3.46 18.69
CA VAL A 189 7.80 2.02 18.75
C VAL A 189 6.52 1.76 17.98
N ASP A 190 6.51 0.73 17.17
CA ASP A 190 5.32 0.24 16.48
C ASP A 190 5.12 -1.25 16.75
N VAL A 191 3.86 -1.64 16.85
CA VAL A 191 3.44 -3.04 16.93
C VAL A 191 2.27 -3.20 15.97
N ASP A 192 2.41 -4.16 15.06
CA ASP A 192 1.39 -4.49 14.06
C ASP A 192 0.99 -5.96 14.20
N VAL A 193 -0.31 -6.22 14.18
CA VAL A 193 -0.90 -7.55 14.22
C VAL A 193 -1.76 -7.74 12.97
N PHE A 194 -1.52 -8.82 12.25
CA PHE A 194 -2.28 -9.24 11.08
C PHE A 194 -2.97 -10.57 11.40
N HIS A 195 -4.28 -10.61 11.27
CA HIS A 195 -5.09 -11.80 11.51
C HIS A 195 -5.85 -12.16 10.22
N HIS A 196 -5.40 -13.23 9.57
CA HIS A 196 -6.14 -13.84 8.47
C HIS A 196 -7.27 -14.68 9.01
N LEU A 197 -8.47 -14.46 8.48
CA LEU A 197 -9.63 -15.28 8.81
C LEU A 197 -9.54 -16.63 8.09
N SER A 198 -10.20 -17.62 8.63
CA SER A 198 -10.36 -18.92 7.95
C SER A 198 -11.13 -18.74 6.64
N GLY A 199 -10.80 -19.54 5.66
CA GLY A 199 -11.39 -19.50 4.32
C GLY A 199 -11.07 -20.77 3.55
N ASP A 200 -11.03 -20.63 2.23
CA ASP A 200 -10.65 -21.70 1.33
C ASP A 200 -9.43 -21.27 0.49
N MET A 201 -8.60 -22.24 0.13
CA MET A 201 -7.48 -22.08 -0.80
C MET A 201 -7.53 -23.16 -1.85
N ASN A 202 -6.92 -22.92 -3.00
CA ASN A 202 -6.62 -23.93 -3.99
C ASN A 202 -5.12 -24.21 -3.92
N ASP A 203 -4.73 -25.48 -3.86
CA ASP A 203 -3.33 -25.86 -3.96
C ASP A 203 -2.80 -25.74 -5.40
N ALA A 204 -1.52 -26.06 -5.62
CA ALA A 204 -0.87 -25.95 -6.92
C ALA A 204 -1.53 -26.83 -8.00
N ASP A 205 -2.24 -27.89 -7.62
CA ASP A 205 -2.99 -28.76 -8.52
C ASP A 205 -4.44 -28.26 -8.73
N GLY A 206 -4.82 -27.13 -8.14
CA GLY A 206 -6.16 -26.53 -8.21
C GLY A 206 -7.18 -27.23 -7.32
N VAL A 207 -6.75 -28.04 -6.37
CA VAL A 207 -7.66 -28.75 -5.45
C VAL A 207 -8.02 -27.82 -4.29
N LYS A 208 -9.32 -27.62 -4.10
CA LYS A 208 -9.85 -26.77 -3.03
C LYS A 208 -9.65 -27.40 -1.67
N GLN A 209 -9.07 -26.65 -0.75
CA GLN A 209 -8.78 -27.08 0.63
C GLN A 209 -9.18 -25.98 1.62
N PRO A 210 -9.64 -26.37 2.83
CA PRO A 210 -9.92 -25.39 3.88
C PRO A 210 -8.61 -24.77 4.41
N MET A 211 -8.59 -23.45 4.54
CA MET A 211 -7.50 -22.70 5.16
C MET A 211 -7.92 -22.29 6.58
N GLY A 212 -7.11 -22.63 7.57
CA GLY A 212 -7.28 -22.17 8.95
C GLY A 212 -6.97 -20.66 9.09
N SER A 213 -7.44 -20.05 10.18
CA SER A 213 -7.02 -18.69 10.52
C SER A 213 -5.55 -18.66 10.95
N ALA A 214 -4.87 -17.57 10.67
CA ALA A 214 -3.47 -17.35 11.04
C ALA A 214 -3.26 -15.93 11.58
N THR A 215 -2.40 -15.81 12.59
CA THR A 215 -2.03 -14.52 13.17
C THR A 215 -0.53 -14.34 13.08
N SER A 216 -0.10 -13.20 12.55
CA SER A 216 1.28 -12.76 12.58
C SER A 216 1.39 -11.40 13.22
N PHE A 217 2.54 -11.09 13.79
CA PHE A 217 2.81 -9.79 14.37
C PHE A 217 4.22 -9.32 14.05
N THR A 218 4.38 -8.01 14.01
CA THR A 218 5.68 -7.35 13.94
C THR A 218 5.80 -6.33 15.07
N ALA A 219 7.02 -6.11 15.54
CA ALA A 219 7.30 -5.03 16.48
C ALA A 219 8.60 -4.35 16.05
N GLY A 220 8.57 -3.04 16.00
CA GLY A 220 9.69 -2.21 15.58
C GLY A 220 10.01 -1.11 16.59
N VAL A 221 11.30 -0.75 16.68
CA VAL A 221 11.77 0.46 17.34
C VAL A 221 12.48 1.28 16.30
N TYR A 222 12.13 2.54 16.18
CA TYR A 222 12.76 3.42 15.20
C TYR A 222 13.24 4.75 15.82
N MET A 223 14.23 5.30 15.18
CA MET A 223 14.75 6.63 15.47
C MET A 223 14.63 7.47 14.20
N ARG A 224 14.05 8.66 14.31
CA ARG A 224 13.97 9.62 13.21
C ARG A 224 14.84 10.82 13.52
N ILE A 225 15.82 11.05 12.66
CA ILE A 225 16.75 12.18 12.73
C ILE A 225 16.48 13.07 11.52
N ASN A 226 15.95 14.26 11.76
CA ASN A 226 15.68 15.26 10.72
C ASN A 226 16.21 16.64 11.15
N PRO A 227 17.56 16.82 11.15
CA PRO A 227 18.17 18.06 11.55
C PRO A 227 17.93 19.16 10.50
N SER A 228 17.57 20.34 10.94
CA SER A 228 17.53 21.53 10.08
C SER A 228 18.76 22.39 10.36
N PHE A 229 19.59 22.59 9.33
CA PHE A 229 20.78 23.45 9.43
C PHE A 229 20.52 24.77 8.69
N LEU A 230 20.79 25.88 9.36
CA LEU A 230 20.82 27.18 8.70
C LEU A 230 22.24 27.38 8.16
N ILE A 231 22.46 27.17 6.85
CA ILE A 231 23.79 27.30 6.23
C ILE A 231 24.16 28.76 6.08
N LYS A 232 23.20 29.64 5.76
CA LYS A 232 23.40 31.09 5.62
C LYS A 232 22.08 31.84 5.75
N LYS A 233 22.10 32.97 6.46
CA LYS A 233 21.02 33.94 6.46
C LYS A 233 21.39 35.06 5.46
N PHE A 234 20.64 35.19 4.39
CA PHE A 234 20.82 36.30 3.44
C PHE A 234 20.00 37.48 3.90
#